data_d03cd9e90d4dafb8b91f8801c98f72a4
#
_entry.id   d03cd9e90d4dafb8b91f8801c98f72a4
#
_cell.length_a   1.000
_cell.length_b   1.000
_cell.length_c   1.000
_cell.angle_alpha   90.00
_cell.angle_beta   90.00
_cell.angle_gamma   90.00
#
_symmetry.space_group_name_H-M   'P 1'
#
loop_
_entity.id
_entity.type
_entity.pdbx_description
1 polymer ?
#
loop_
_entity_poly.entity_id
_entity_poly.type
_entity_poly.pdbx_seq_one_letter_code
_entity_poly.pdbx_strand_id
1 'polypeptide(L)'
;MSLNEVTRLSKQLNAGRLPVPLQRTGDEKTVEPWLGVDFVAKSVKAGIVGVGVLMLFMVIYYRVSGLIASLALIYYGVLTLAIFKLFSFTLTLAGIGGFVLSIGMAIDANVLIFERMKEEMWDGKTLGAAIEAGFRRAFSAILDSNVTTILAGLILLWLGSSSIVASDMDKGFAVTLIIGVTVSMFTAITVTRTFIRPFVGTELARHPSLFAPYQRKKNV
;
A
#
# COMPACT_ATOMS: atom_id res chain seq x y z
N MET A 1 36.65 -10.96 -39.99
CA MET A 1 35.83 -12.14 -40.33
C MET A 1 36.02 -12.43 -41.76
N SER A 2 36.54 -13.59 -42.12
CA SER A 2 36.86 -13.94 -43.53
C SER A 2 35.57 -14.37 -44.26
N LEU A 3 35.51 -14.16 -45.59
CA LEU A 3 34.37 -14.55 -46.43
C LEU A 3 34.01 -16.04 -46.27
N ASN A 4 35.02 -16.87 -46.04
CA ASN A 4 34.84 -18.29 -45.79
C ASN A 4 34.17 -18.63 -44.46
N GLU A 5 34.42 -17.82 -43.42
CA GLU A 5 33.75 -17.96 -42.10
C GLU A 5 32.28 -17.57 -42.18
N VAL A 6 31.96 -16.46 -42.90
CA VAL A 6 30.58 -16.01 -43.12
C VAL A 6 29.78 -17.05 -43.88
N THR A 7 30.35 -17.65 -44.94
CA THR A 7 29.67 -18.66 -45.74
C THR A 7 29.47 -19.98 -44.95
N ARG A 8 30.40 -20.31 -44.08
CA ARG A 8 30.32 -21.51 -43.21
C ARG A 8 29.24 -21.30 -42.11
N LEU A 9 29.21 -20.13 -41.48
CA LEU A 9 28.18 -19.76 -40.50
C LEU A 9 26.78 -19.69 -41.14
N SER A 10 26.64 -19.13 -42.32
CA SER A 10 25.39 -19.10 -43.08
C SER A 10 24.89 -20.51 -43.41
N LYS A 11 25.76 -21.41 -43.87
CA LYS A 11 25.40 -22.81 -44.12
C LYS A 11 25.03 -23.57 -42.84
N GLN A 12 25.72 -23.32 -41.72
CA GLN A 12 25.40 -23.94 -40.44
C GLN A 12 24.07 -23.45 -39.86
N LEU A 13 23.78 -22.17 -39.96
CA LEU A 13 22.49 -21.57 -39.54
C LEU A 13 21.34 -22.10 -40.41
N ASN A 14 21.49 -22.17 -41.73
CA ASN A 14 20.49 -22.72 -42.65
C ASN A 14 20.28 -24.22 -42.49
N ALA A 15 21.26 -24.99 -42.01
CA ALA A 15 21.16 -26.42 -41.71
C ALA A 15 20.51 -26.71 -40.34
N GLY A 16 20.11 -25.66 -39.58
CA GLY A 16 19.51 -25.82 -38.25
C GLY A 16 20.45 -26.43 -37.19
N ARG A 17 21.75 -26.55 -37.51
CA ARG A 17 22.75 -27.07 -36.56
C ARG A 17 23.51 -25.92 -35.93
N LEU A 18 23.26 -25.65 -34.69
CA LEU A 18 24.07 -24.75 -33.89
C LEU A 18 25.44 -25.38 -33.61
N PRO A 19 26.56 -24.65 -33.78
CA PRO A 19 27.91 -25.22 -33.58
C PRO A 19 28.24 -25.56 -32.13
N VAL A 20 27.41 -25.12 -31.20
CA VAL A 20 27.51 -25.44 -29.77
C VAL A 20 26.13 -25.90 -29.27
N PRO A 21 26.05 -27.04 -28.57
CA PRO A 21 24.80 -27.45 -27.97
C PRO A 21 24.36 -26.40 -26.94
N LEU A 22 23.23 -25.75 -27.19
CA LEU A 22 22.62 -24.86 -26.21
C LEU A 22 22.07 -25.75 -25.09
N GLN A 23 22.70 -25.71 -23.94
CA GLN A 23 22.08 -26.23 -22.72
C GLN A 23 21.12 -25.20 -22.20
N ARG A 24 19.85 -25.57 -22.04
CA ARG A 24 18.89 -24.75 -21.30
C ARG A 24 19.39 -24.60 -19.86
N THR A 25 19.84 -23.40 -19.51
CA THR A 25 20.23 -23.07 -18.14
C THR A 25 18.99 -22.40 -17.48
N GLY A 26 18.17 -23.23 -16.86
CA GLY A 26 17.00 -22.77 -16.09
C GLY A 26 15.67 -23.22 -16.68
N ASP A 27 14.73 -23.45 -15.81
CA ASP A 27 13.33 -23.67 -16.18
C ASP A 27 12.75 -22.36 -16.72
N GLU A 28 12.55 -22.26 -18.03
CA GLU A 28 11.69 -21.24 -18.62
C GLU A 28 10.27 -21.44 -18.08
N LYS A 29 9.90 -20.67 -17.08
CA LYS A 29 8.49 -20.51 -16.70
C LYS A 29 7.81 -19.65 -17.76
N THR A 30 7.37 -20.27 -18.83
CA THR A 30 6.48 -19.64 -19.82
C THR A 30 5.12 -19.46 -19.19
N VAL A 31 4.84 -18.27 -18.69
CA VAL A 31 3.46 -17.89 -18.30
C VAL A 31 2.78 -17.36 -19.55
N GLU A 32 1.69 -17.99 -19.94
CA GLU A 32 0.92 -17.54 -21.11
C GLU A 32 0.42 -16.11 -20.89
N PRO A 33 0.62 -15.18 -21.84
CA PRO A 33 0.33 -13.74 -21.67
C PRO A 33 -1.12 -13.44 -21.27
N TRP A 34 -2.09 -14.25 -21.72
CA TRP A 34 -3.50 -14.04 -21.41
C TRP A 34 -3.84 -14.31 -19.93
N LEU A 35 -3.16 -15.23 -19.26
CA LEU A 35 -3.30 -15.47 -17.83
C LEU A 35 -2.90 -14.24 -17.00
N GLY A 36 -1.88 -13.52 -17.43
CA GLY A 36 -1.43 -12.30 -16.75
C GLY A 36 -2.46 -11.16 -16.84
N VAL A 37 -3.01 -10.91 -18.03
CA VAL A 37 -3.99 -9.83 -18.26
C VAL A 37 -5.27 -10.07 -17.49
N ASP A 38 -5.82 -11.28 -17.56
CA ASP A 38 -7.03 -11.67 -16.86
C ASP A 38 -6.86 -11.58 -15.34
N PHE A 39 -5.71 -12.00 -14.82
CA PHE A 39 -5.44 -11.94 -13.39
C PHE A 39 -5.31 -10.50 -12.90
N VAL A 40 -4.60 -9.63 -13.62
CA VAL A 40 -4.48 -8.21 -13.28
C VAL A 40 -5.86 -7.55 -13.28
N ALA A 41 -6.68 -7.79 -14.30
CA ALA A 41 -8.03 -7.22 -14.37
C ALA A 41 -8.91 -7.67 -13.19
N LYS A 42 -8.87 -8.96 -12.84
CA LYS A 42 -9.58 -9.50 -11.67
C LYS A 42 -9.06 -8.93 -10.35
N SER A 43 -7.74 -8.81 -10.19
CA SER A 43 -7.12 -8.25 -8.99
C SER A 43 -7.45 -6.78 -8.80
N VAL A 44 -7.43 -5.97 -9.86
CA VAL A 44 -7.83 -4.56 -9.82
C VAL A 44 -9.31 -4.43 -9.45
N LYS A 45 -10.18 -5.24 -10.07
CA LYS A 45 -11.62 -5.25 -9.74
C LYS A 45 -11.86 -5.63 -8.27
N ALA A 46 -11.20 -6.67 -7.78
CA ALA A 46 -11.28 -7.09 -6.38
C ALA A 46 -10.75 -5.99 -5.42
N GLY A 47 -9.65 -5.34 -5.78
CA GLY A 47 -9.10 -4.21 -5.04
C GLY A 47 -10.07 -3.03 -4.94
N ILE A 48 -10.68 -2.62 -6.05
CA ILE A 48 -11.68 -1.54 -6.07
C ILE A 48 -12.89 -1.88 -5.19
N VAL A 49 -13.40 -3.11 -5.31
CA VAL A 49 -14.53 -3.57 -4.47
C VAL A 49 -14.13 -3.58 -3.00
N GLY A 50 -12.94 -4.12 -2.66
CA GLY A 50 -12.43 -4.17 -1.29
C GLY A 50 -12.26 -2.77 -0.68
N VAL A 51 -11.67 -1.83 -1.41
CA VAL A 51 -11.55 -0.43 -1.00
C VAL A 51 -12.92 0.23 -0.81
N GLY A 52 -13.85 -0.02 -1.72
CA GLY A 52 -15.23 0.49 -1.60
C GLY A 52 -15.93 0.00 -0.33
N VAL A 53 -15.82 -1.29 -0.02
CA VAL A 53 -16.37 -1.88 1.21
C VAL A 53 -15.72 -1.28 2.46
N LEU A 54 -14.39 -1.11 2.45
CA LEU A 54 -13.66 -0.48 3.55
C LEU A 54 -14.08 0.98 3.77
N MET A 55 -14.21 1.77 2.71
CA MET A 55 -14.70 3.16 2.80
C MET A 55 -16.12 3.22 3.35
N LEU A 56 -17.01 2.36 2.87
CA LEU A 56 -18.37 2.27 3.36
C LEU A 56 -18.41 1.94 4.86
N PHE A 57 -17.64 0.94 5.27
CA PHE A 57 -17.51 0.59 6.69
C PHE A 57 -17.01 1.76 7.53
N MET A 58 -15.96 2.46 7.07
CA MET A 58 -15.41 3.62 7.77
C MET A 58 -16.44 4.74 7.92
N VAL A 59 -17.20 5.07 6.87
CA VAL A 59 -18.23 6.11 6.91
C VAL A 59 -19.37 5.72 7.85
N ILE A 60 -19.81 4.47 7.84
CA ILE A 60 -20.90 4.00 8.71
C ILE A 60 -20.45 4.01 10.19
N TYR A 61 -19.24 3.52 10.47
CA TYR A 61 -18.77 3.36 11.84
C TYR A 61 -18.25 4.68 12.45
N TYR A 62 -17.42 5.45 11.72
CA TYR A 62 -16.78 6.67 12.21
C TYR A 62 -17.45 7.96 11.74
N ARG A 63 -18.52 7.88 10.94
CA ARG A 63 -19.28 9.02 10.43
C ARG A 63 -18.37 10.08 9.77
N VAL A 64 -18.29 11.30 10.34
CA VAL A 64 -17.48 12.40 9.78
C VAL A 64 -15.99 12.06 9.76
N SER A 65 -15.45 11.47 10.83
CA SER A 65 -14.05 11.01 10.84
C SER A 65 -13.80 9.94 9.79
N GLY A 66 -14.76 9.03 9.54
CA GLY A 66 -14.69 8.00 8.50
C GLY A 66 -14.70 8.58 7.10
N LEU A 67 -15.47 9.64 6.85
CA LEU A 67 -15.44 10.35 5.57
C LEU A 67 -14.07 10.99 5.31
N ILE A 68 -13.49 11.61 6.33
CA ILE A 68 -12.13 12.18 6.25
C ILE A 68 -11.10 11.10 5.97
N ALA A 69 -11.18 9.92 6.65
CA ALA A 69 -10.30 8.79 6.37
C ALA A 69 -10.45 8.27 4.94
N SER A 70 -11.67 8.23 4.42
CA SER A 70 -11.93 7.80 3.04
C SER A 70 -11.29 8.75 2.03
N LEU A 71 -11.36 10.06 2.27
CA LEU A 71 -10.67 11.06 1.44
C LEU A 71 -9.14 10.92 1.54
N ALA A 72 -8.61 10.71 2.74
CA ALA A 72 -7.18 10.48 2.96
C ALA A 72 -6.71 9.18 2.26
N LEU A 73 -7.56 8.16 2.22
CA LEU A 73 -7.26 6.90 1.52
C LEU A 73 -7.24 7.08 0.00
N ILE A 74 -8.15 7.86 -0.57
CA ILE A 74 -8.11 8.21 -2.00
C ILE A 74 -6.81 8.95 -2.30
N TYR A 75 -6.47 9.95 -1.48
CA TYR A 75 -5.22 10.70 -1.63
C TYR A 75 -3.99 9.77 -1.54
N TYR A 76 -3.98 8.86 -0.58
CA TYR A 76 -2.95 7.81 -0.45
C TYR A 76 -2.80 6.99 -1.72
N GLY A 77 -3.91 6.49 -2.28
CA GLY A 77 -3.90 5.69 -3.51
C GLY A 77 -3.33 6.46 -4.70
N VAL A 78 -3.79 7.71 -4.90
CA VAL A 78 -3.30 8.58 -5.97
C VAL A 78 -1.80 8.87 -5.80
N LEU A 79 -1.37 9.21 -4.58
CA LEU A 79 0.04 9.53 -4.30
C LEU A 79 0.94 8.31 -4.51
N THR A 80 0.51 7.13 -4.07
CA THR A 80 1.29 5.89 -4.25
C THR A 80 1.42 5.51 -5.73
N LEU A 81 0.33 5.61 -6.50
CA LEU A 81 0.36 5.38 -7.94
C LEU A 81 1.22 6.42 -8.68
N ALA A 82 1.19 7.68 -8.25
CA ALA A 82 2.04 8.73 -8.79
C ALA A 82 3.53 8.42 -8.55
N ILE A 83 3.89 7.94 -7.36
CA ILE A 83 5.27 7.52 -7.03
C ILE A 83 5.69 6.34 -7.92
N PHE A 84 4.84 5.32 -8.07
CA PHE A 84 5.16 4.18 -8.96
C PHE A 84 5.40 4.62 -10.39
N LYS A 85 4.58 5.54 -10.90
CA LYS A 85 4.74 6.10 -12.25
C LYS A 85 6.01 6.95 -12.38
N LEU A 86 6.32 7.78 -11.38
CA LEU A 86 7.47 8.68 -11.39
C LEU A 86 8.80 7.90 -11.41
N PHE A 87 8.90 6.84 -10.62
CA PHE A 87 10.09 5.99 -10.54
C PHE A 87 10.07 4.80 -11.51
N SER A 88 9.08 4.73 -12.41
CA SER A 88 8.93 3.66 -13.40
C SER A 88 8.96 2.25 -12.79
N PHE A 89 8.41 2.08 -11.59
CA PHE A 89 8.31 0.75 -10.96
C PHE A 89 7.32 -0.13 -11.72
N THR A 90 7.78 -1.31 -12.12
CA THR A 90 6.89 -2.33 -12.71
C THR A 90 6.12 -3.04 -11.61
N LEU A 91 4.79 -2.90 -11.65
CA LEU A 91 3.92 -3.65 -10.74
C LEU A 91 3.88 -5.12 -11.15
N THR A 92 4.60 -5.95 -10.40
CA THR A 92 4.48 -7.40 -10.51
C THR A 92 3.18 -7.88 -9.89
N LEU A 93 2.78 -9.12 -10.15
CA LEU A 93 1.60 -9.72 -9.54
C LEU A 93 1.65 -9.67 -8.01
N ALA A 94 2.78 -10.03 -7.44
CA ALA A 94 3.01 -9.93 -6.00
C ALA A 94 3.04 -8.48 -5.52
N GLY A 95 3.52 -7.54 -6.36
CA GLY A 95 3.48 -6.11 -6.10
C GLY A 95 2.05 -5.58 -5.97
N ILE A 96 1.10 -6.06 -6.79
CA ILE A 96 -0.32 -5.73 -6.63
C ILE A 96 -0.83 -6.21 -5.25
N GLY A 97 -0.45 -7.41 -4.83
CA GLY A 97 -0.77 -7.92 -3.49
C GLY A 97 -0.19 -7.04 -2.38
N GLY A 98 1.07 -6.62 -2.50
CA GLY A 98 1.72 -5.67 -1.57
C GLY A 98 1.00 -4.32 -1.52
N PHE A 99 0.56 -3.80 -2.66
CA PHE A 99 -0.22 -2.57 -2.73
C PHE A 99 -1.58 -2.70 -2.03
N VAL A 100 -2.32 -3.77 -2.28
CA VAL A 100 -3.61 -4.02 -1.61
C VAL A 100 -3.44 -4.18 -0.10
N LEU A 101 -2.39 -4.88 0.34
CA LEU A 101 -2.06 -5.01 1.76
C LEU A 101 -1.75 -3.66 2.39
N SER A 102 -0.98 -2.81 1.71
CA SER A 102 -0.63 -1.47 2.21
C SER A 102 -1.84 -0.53 2.32
N ILE A 103 -2.89 -0.71 1.50
CA ILE A 103 -4.17 -0.01 1.65
C ILE A 103 -4.82 -0.34 3.00
N GLY A 104 -4.82 -1.62 3.40
CA GLY A 104 -5.33 -2.05 4.71
C GLY A 104 -4.60 -1.37 5.87
N MET A 105 -3.27 -1.34 5.81
CA MET A 105 -2.44 -0.67 6.82
C MET A 105 -2.59 0.85 6.84
N ALA A 106 -2.88 1.48 5.69
CA ALA A 106 -3.16 2.90 5.64
C ALA A 106 -4.45 3.27 6.40
N ILE A 107 -5.46 2.41 6.38
CA ILE A 107 -6.68 2.60 7.16
C ILE A 107 -6.43 2.40 8.65
N ASP A 108 -5.65 1.39 9.05
CA ASP A 108 -5.36 1.10 10.45
C ASP A 108 -4.73 2.31 11.17
N ALA A 109 -3.82 3.02 10.53
CA ALA A 109 -3.24 4.24 11.09
C ALA A 109 -4.31 5.32 11.35
N ASN A 110 -5.24 5.52 10.42
CA ASN A 110 -6.33 6.48 10.57
C ASN A 110 -7.32 6.04 11.67
N VAL A 111 -7.66 4.75 11.73
CA VAL A 111 -8.52 4.18 12.78
C VAL A 111 -7.91 4.42 14.15
N LEU A 112 -6.62 4.14 14.32
CA LEU A 112 -5.93 4.34 15.59
C LEU A 112 -5.97 5.80 16.04
N ILE A 113 -5.74 6.75 15.12
CA ILE A 113 -5.84 8.18 15.41
C ILE A 113 -7.25 8.54 15.89
N PHE A 114 -8.28 8.08 15.17
CA PHE A 114 -9.68 8.42 15.52
C PHE A 114 -10.13 7.75 16.80
N GLU A 115 -9.70 6.54 17.11
CA GLU A 115 -10.00 5.94 18.40
C GLU A 115 -9.35 6.70 19.56
N ARG A 116 -8.10 7.14 19.42
CA ARG A 116 -7.47 8.00 20.43
C ARG A 116 -8.12 9.36 20.54
N MET A 117 -8.50 9.98 19.43
CA MET A 117 -9.26 11.23 19.43
C MET A 117 -10.62 11.05 20.14
N LYS A 118 -11.31 9.97 19.89
CA LYS A 118 -12.60 9.63 20.49
C LYS A 118 -12.48 9.44 22.01
N GLU A 119 -11.45 8.74 22.48
CA GLU A 119 -11.14 8.61 23.90
C GLU A 119 -10.99 9.99 24.58
N GLU A 120 -10.21 10.88 23.97
CA GLU A 120 -9.98 12.24 24.49
C GLU A 120 -11.25 13.11 24.51
N MET A 121 -12.15 12.93 23.53
CA MET A 121 -13.45 13.58 23.54
C MET A 121 -14.37 13.06 24.62
N TRP A 122 -14.33 11.77 24.92
CA TRP A 122 -15.09 11.17 26.03
C TRP A 122 -14.59 11.65 27.41
N ASP A 123 -13.31 11.99 27.50
CA ASP A 123 -12.72 12.60 28.69
C ASP A 123 -13.08 14.12 28.84
N GLY A 124 -13.93 14.64 27.93
CA GLY A 124 -14.47 16.00 28.01
C GLY A 124 -13.61 17.07 27.29
N LYS A 125 -12.62 16.69 26.50
CA LYS A 125 -11.84 17.68 25.73
C LYS A 125 -12.64 18.20 24.54
N THR A 126 -12.35 19.45 24.17
CA THR A 126 -12.88 20.03 22.93
C THR A 126 -12.34 19.29 21.71
N LEU A 127 -13.04 19.35 20.56
CA LEU A 127 -12.64 18.68 19.34
C LEU A 127 -11.18 19.02 18.95
N GLY A 128 -10.78 20.30 19.01
CA GLY A 128 -9.41 20.71 18.69
C GLY A 128 -8.36 20.12 19.63
N ALA A 129 -8.64 20.13 20.95
CA ALA A 129 -7.74 19.51 21.93
C ALA A 129 -7.68 17.98 21.79
N ALA A 130 -8.80 17.34 21.47
CA ALA A 130 -8.88 15.90 21.24
C ALA A 130 -8.12 15.48 19.99
N ILE A 131 -8.18 16.25 18.90
CA ILE A 131 -7.38 16.02 17.69
C ILE A 131 -5.89 16.03 18.05
N GLU A 132 -5.39 17.11 18.66
CA GLU A 132 -3.96 17.23 18.98
C GLU A 132 -3.47 16.11 19.94
N ALA A 133 -4.28 15.80 20.95
CA ALA A 133 -3.96 14.72 21.90
C ALA A 133 -4.00 13.34 21.24
N GLY A 134 -5.03 13.08 20.41
CA GLY A 134 -5.20 11.82 19.70
C GLY A 134 -4.04 11.54 18.74
N PHE A 135 -3.67 12.53 17.91
CA PHE A 135 -2.52 12.40 17.02
C PHE A 135 -1.21 12.15 17.78
N ARG A 136 -0.97 12.88 18.88
CA ARG A 136 0.24 12.69 19.68
C ARG A 136 0.30 11.30 20.32
N ARG A 137 -0.83 10.79 20.83
CA ARG A 137 -0.88 9.45 21.46
C ARG A 137 -0.80 8.31 20.46
N ALA A 138 -1.37 8.50 19.26
CA ALA A 138 -1.33 7.50 18.21
C ALA A 138 0.05 7.43 17.52
N PHE A 139 0.80 8.52 17.51
CA PHE A 139 2.03 8.67 16.72
C PHE A 139 3.07 7.58 17.00
N SER A 140 3.39 7.29 18.26
CA SER A 140 4.38 6.28 18.62
C SER A 140 3.96 4.89 18.15
N ALA A 141 2.70 4.51 18.38
CA ALA A 141 2.22 3.21 17.97
C ALA A 141 2.17 3.04 16.45
N ILE A 142 1.79 4.09 15.71
CA ILE A 142 1.84 4.11 14.24
C ILE A 142 3.29 3.98 13.75
N LEU A 143 4.22 4.72 14.37
CA LEU A 143 5.63 4.67 14.01
C LEU A 143 6.20 3.27 14.23
N ASP A 144 6.00 2.68 15.42
CA ASP A 144 6.53 1.38 15.80
C ASP A 144 6.00 0.27 14.87
N SER A 145 4.70 0.27 14.60
CA SER A 145 4.06 -0.68 13.69
C SER A 145 4.61 -0.57 12.26
N ASN A 146 4.70 0.64 11.73
CA ASN A 146 5.17 0.88 10.36
C ASN A 146 6.67 0.60 10.20
N VAL A 147 7.50 0.96 11.19
CA VAL A 147 8.94 0.61 11.21
C VAL A 147 9.13 -0.90 11.18
N THR A 148 8.36 -1.64 11.97
CA THR A 148 8.42 -3.12 11.96
C THR A 148 8.07 -3.67 10.57
N THR A 149 7.05 -3.14 9.91
CA THR A 149 6.66 -3.55 8.56
C THR A 149 7.71 -3.17 7.52
N ILE A 150 8.32 -1.98 7.62
CA ILE A 150 9.43 -1.57 6.75
C ILE A 150 10.63 -2.49 6.94
N LEU A 151 10.99 -2.85 8.16
CA LEU A 151 12.07 -3.81 8.45
C LEU A 151 11.77 -5.18 7.82
N ALA A 152 10.55 -5.68 7.97
CA ALA A 152 10.13 -6.92 7.30
C ALA A 152 10.25 -6.81 5.76
N GLY A 153 9.83 -5.69 5.18
CA GLY A 153 9.98 -5.41 3.75
C GLY A 153 11.44 -5.37 3.31
N LEU A 154 12.33 -4.75 4.09
CA LEU A 154 13.77 -4.72 3.80
C LEU A 154 14.41 -6.11 3.85
N ILE A 155 14.01 -6.94 4.83
CA ILE A 155 14.47 -8.34 4.93
C ILE A 155 14.01 -9.13 3.69
N LEU A 156 12.74 -8.98 3.27
CA LEU A 156 12.23 -9.62 2.06
C LEU A 156 12.96 -9.14 0.80
N LEU A 157 13.26 -7.84 0.70
CA LEU A 157 14.00 -7.28 -0.42
C LEU A 157 15.44 -7.82 -0.47
N TRP A 158 16.10 -7.90 0.68
CA TRP A 158 17.44 -8.46 0.79
C TRP A 158 17.46 -9.95 0.42
N LEU A 159 16.50 -10.72 0.94
CA LEU A 159 16.38 -12.16 0.67
C LEU A 159 16.06 -12.42 -0.82
N GLY A 160 15.11 -11.69 -1.40
CA GLY A 160 14.76 -11.79 -2.82
C GLY A 160 15.89 -11.37 -3.76
N SER A 161 16.84 -10.54 -3.29
CA SER A 161 18.02 -10.12 -4.02
C SER A 161 19.21 -11.06 -3.85
N SER A 162 19.13 -11.99 -2.90
CA SER A 162 20.21 -12.96 -2.66
C SER A 162 20.25 -14.04 -3.75
N SER A 163 21.45 -14.51 -4.06
CA SER A 163 21.67 -15.60 -5.05
C SER A 163 21.02 -16.95 -4.64
N ILE A 164 20.55 -17.06 -3.40
CA ILE A 164 19.96 -18.29 -2.85
C ILE A 164 18.49 -18.42 -3.21
N VAL A 165 17.73 -17.30 -3.20
CA VAL A 165 16.27 -17.31 -3.38
C VAL A 165 15.82 -16.46 -4.57
N ALA A 166 16.72 -15.74 -5.23
CA ALA A 166 16.53 -14.80 -6.35
C ALA A 166 15.12 -14.82 -6.97
N SER A 167 14.16 -14.11 -6.34
CA SER A 167 12.76 -14.08 -6.74
C SER A 167 12.36 -12.64 -7.05
N ASP A 168 12.09 -12.35 -8.31
CA ASP A 168 11.60 -11.04 -8.72
C ASP A 168 10.18 -10.74 -8.19
N MET A 169 9.43 -11.80 -7.86
CA MET A 169 8.12 -11.66 -7.20
C MET A 169 8.28 -11.09 -5.79
N ASP A 170 9.21 -11.60 -5.00
CA ASP A 170 9.43 -11.16 -3.62
C ASP A 170 9.98 -9.73 -3.57
N LYS A 171 10.86 -9.38 -4.51
CA LYS A 171 11.34 -7.98 -4.67
C LYS A 171 10.20 -7.03 -4.99
N GLY A 172 9.34 -7.38 -5.95
CA GLY A 172 8.20 -6.56 -6.33
C GLY A 172 7.22 -6.34 -5.17
N PHE A 173 6.92 -7.38 -4.40
CA PHE A 173 6.11 -7.29 -3.20
C PHE A 173 6.76 -6.39 -2.14
N ALA A 174 8.04 -6.63 -1.83
CA ALA A 174 8.77 -5.88 -0.80
C ALA A 174 8.85 -4.38 -1.11
N VAL A 175 9.19 -4.01 -2.36
CA VAL A 175 9.28 -2.62 -2.79
C VAL A 175 7.92 -1.92 -2.68
N THR A 176 6.86 -2.53 -3.19
CA THR A 176 5.50 -1.95 -3.10
C THR A 176 5.03 -1.82 -1.67
N LEU A 177 5.34 -2.79 -0.80
CA LEU A 177 5.02 -2.75 0.62
C LEU A 177 5.73 -1.59 1.32
N ILE A 178 7.05 -1.43 1.14
CA ILE A 178 7.84 -0.37 1.76
C ILE A 178 7.34 1.01 1.31
N ILE A 179 7.13 1.21 0.01
CA ILE A 179 6.61 2.47 -0.52
C ILE A 179 5.22 2.74 0.03
N GLY A 180 4.32 1.75 -0.02
CA GLY A 180 2.95 1.88 0.46
C GLY A 180 2.89 2.25 1.94
N VAL A 181 3.67 1.57 2.79
CA VAL A 181 3.72 1.87 4.24
C VAL A 181 4.30 3.25 4.52
N THR A 182 5.35 3.65 3.81
CA THR A 182 5.94 4.98 3.96
C THR A 182 4.94 6.08 3.59
N VAL A 183 4.24 5.92 2.47
CA VAL A 183 3.21 6.86 2.01
C VAL A 183 2.01 6.86 2.96
N SER A 184 1.59 5.69 3.47
CA SER A 184 0.47 5.60 4.41
C SER A 184 0.76 6.35 5.72
N MET A 185 1.96 6.22 6.24
CA MET A 185 2.39 6.95 7.44
C MET A 185 2.37 8.47 7.20
N PHE A 186 2.88 8.92 6.07
CA PHE A 186 2.82 10.33 5.69
C PHE A 186 1.38 10.84 5.58
N THR A 187 0.52 10.10 4.87
CA THR A 187 -0.88 10.52 4.68
C THR A 187 -1.68 10.50 5.97
N ALA A 188 -1.51 9.49 6.82
CA ALA A 188 -2.19 9.43 8.11
C ALA A 188 -1.81 10.60 9.02
N ILE A 189 -0.52 10.93 9.12
CA ILE A 189 -0.03 11.97 10.02
C ILE A 189 -0.29 13.38 9.46
N THR A 190 -0.05 13.60 8.17
CA THR A 190 -0.08 14.94 7.56
C THR A 190 -1.42 15.25 6.92
N VAL A 191 -1.88 14.37 6.01
CA VAL A 191 -3.07 14.64 5.20
C VAL A 191 -4.33 14.55 6.05
N THR A 192 -4.48 13.49 6.85
CA THR A 192 -5.64 13.30 7.73
C THR A 192 -5.73 14.45 8.75
N ARG A 193 -4.60 14.86 9.33
CA ARG A 193 -4.56 16.00 10.26
C ARG A 193 -4.97 17.30 9.58
N THR A 194 -4.56 17.52 8.35
CA THR A 194 -4.92 18.70 7.56
C THR A 194 -6.41 18.70 7.21
N PHE A 195 -6.97 17.55 6.88
CA PHE A 195 -8.38 17.44 6.52
C PHE A 195 -9.34 17.55 7.70
N ILE A 196 -8.92 17.15 8.90
CA ILE A 196 -9.78 17.23 10.09
C ILE A 196 -9.76 18.62 10.75
N ARG A 197 -8.67 19.38 10.63
CA ARG A 197 -8.53 20.72 11.25
C ARG A 197 -9.58 21.74 10.85
N PRO A 198 -10.03 21.85 9.60
CA PRO A 198 -11.06 22.81 9.20
C PRO A 198 -12.40 22.64 9.93
N PHE A 199 -12.66 21.43 10.47
CA PHE A 199 -13.89 21.18 11.23
C PHE A 199 -13.85 21.75 12.65
N VAL A 200 -12.65 22.13 13.16
CA VAL A 200 -12.50 22.79 14.46
C VAL A 200 -13.08 24.19 14.35
N GLY A 201 -14.08 24.51 15.17
CA GLY A 201 -14.76 25.83 15.17
C GLY A 201 -16.00 25.91 14.27
N THR A 202 -16.32 24.86 13.51
CA THR A 202 -17.60 24.81 12.77
C THR A 202 -18.75 24.36 13.68
N GLU A 203 -20.00 24.61 13.23
CA GLU A 203 -21.21 24.08 13.91
C GLU A 203 -21.14 22.54 14.10
N LEU A 204 -20.46 21.79 13.19
CA LEU A 204 -20.28 20.36 13.30
C LEU A 204 -19.46 19.97 14.54
N ALA A 205 -18.51 20.81 14.98
CA ALA A 205 -17.72 20.56 16.19
C ALA A 205 -18.56 20.63 17.47
N ARG A 206 -19.73 21.26 17.44
CA ARG A 206 -20.70 21.34 18.57
C ARG A 206 -21.44 20.02 18.78
N HIS A 207 -21.40 19.12 17.81
CA HIS A 207 -22.03 17.79 17.89
C HIS A 207 -20.99 16.67 18.07
N PRO A 208 -20.54 16.37 19.31
CA PRO A 208 -19.53 15.37 19.58
C PRO A 208 -19.87 13.98 19.03
N SER A 209 -21.16 13.65 18.94
CA SER A 209 -21.67 12.37 18.42
C SER A 209 -21.33 12.10 16.95
N LEU A 210 -20.95 13.15 16.18
CA LEU A 210 -20.53 12.99 14.78
C LEU A 210 -19.09 12.52 14.67
N PHE A 211 -18.22 12.88 15.61
CA PHE A 211 -16.81 12.53 15.63
C PHE A 211 -16.49 11.39 16.63
N ALA A 212 -17.32 11.25 17.69
CA ALA A 212 -17.21 10.21 18.71
C ALA A 212 -18.54 9.48 18.87
N PRO A 213 -18.96 8.67 17.86
CA PRO A 213 -20.14 7.83 18.00
C PRO A 213 -19.93 6.82 19.12
N TYR A 214 -21.02 6.46 19.80
CA TYR A 214 -21.04 5.49 20.90
C TYR A 214 -20.26 5.93 22.18
N GLN A 215 -20.83 6.86 22.93
CA GLN A 215 -20.33 7.16 24.28
C GLN A 215 -20.33 5.88 25.15
N ARG A 216 -19.17 5.51 25.67
CA ARG A 216 -19.11 4.53 26.76
C ARG A 216 -19.80 5.15 27.98
N LYS A 217 -20.99 4.63 28.36
CA LYS A 217 -21.60 5.00 29.66
C LYS A 217 -20.55 4.79 30.73
N LYS A 218 -20.08 5.86 31.36
CA LYS A 218 -19.32 5.77 32.60
C LYS A 218 -20.33 5.20 33.62
N ASN A 219 -20.24 3.91 33.93
CA ASN A 219 -20.87 3.37 35.13
C ASN A 219 -20.10 4.01 36.28
N VAL A 220 -20.72 4.93 36.96
CA VAL A 220 -20.33 5.49 38.25
C VAL A 220 -20.51 4.40 39.27
#